data_598c97a4f0a9af06e6327e561f7ec2d3
#
_entry.id   598c97a4f0a9af06e6327e561f7ec2d3
#
_cell.length_a   1.000
_cell.length_b   1.000
_cell.length_c   1.000
_cell.angle_alpha   90.00
_cell.angle_beta   90.00
_cell.angle_gamma   90.00
#
_symmetry.space_group_name_H-M   'P 1'
#
loop_
_entity.id
_entity.type
_entity.pdbx_description
1 polymer ?
#
loop_
_entity_poly.entity_id
_entity_poly.type
_entity_poly.pdbx_seq_one_letter_code
_entity_poly.pdbx_strand_id
1 'polypeptide(L)'
;MKFHVICIGKLKEAYLREGVAEFVKRMRPYGGVTITELNESKIGDKPSDADRKQVVVEEGQRLLKAVPKSAYTVLLDVYGKTISSENLASMVSKLEVDGISDMVFIIGGAFGVSDELRSSVKFKLSFSPMTFTHQIVRLLLVEQIYRSAKINRNEPYHW
;
A
#
# COMPACT_ATOMS: atom_id res chain seq x y z
N MET A 1 15.90 1.87 3.47
CA MET A 1 14.54 2.17 2.95
C MET A 1 13.57 2.42 4.10
N LYS A 2 12.83 3.52 4.05
CA LYS A 2 11.67 3.75 4.91
C LYS A 2 10.41 3.42 4.11
N PHE A 3 9.49 2.70 4.72
CA PHE A 3 8.25 2.31 4.07
C PHE A 3 7.08 3.10 4.65
N HIS A 4 6.20 3.54 3.77
CA HIS A 4 4.97 4.23 4.15
C HIS A 4 3.80 3.52 3.48
N VAL A 5 2.75 3.27 4.23
CA VAL A 5 1.48 2.77 3.70
C VAL A 5 0.44 3.86 3.91
N ILE A 6 -0.06 4.44 2.83
CA ILE A 6 -1.08 5.47 2.86
C ILE A 6 -2.37 4.85 2.35
N CYS A 7 -3.42 4.91 3.13
CA CYS A 7 -4.66 4.20 2.84
C CYS A 7 -5.90 5.00 3.26
N ILE A 8 -7.02 4.69 2.63
CA ILE A 8 -8.33 5.23 2.97
C ILE A 8 -8.99 4.35 4.04
N GLY A 9 -9.50 4.97 5.09
CA GLY A 9 -10.23 4.32 6.16
C GLY A 9 -9.37 3.67 7.22
N LYS A 10 -10.01 3.32 8.33
CA LYS A 10 -9.39 2.66 9.48
C LYS A 10 -9.66 1.16 9.45
N LEU A 11 -8.74 0.38 10.03
CA LEU A 11 -8.98 -1.03 10.30
C LEU A 11 -10.05 -1.19 11.37
N LYS A 12 -11.13 -1.90 11.05
CA LYS A 12 -12.27 -2.12 11.96
C LYS A 12 -12.09 -3.37 12.81
N GLU A 13 -11.51 -4.42 12.25
CA GLU A 13 -11.35 -5.71 12.91
C GLU A 13 -10.10 -5.76 13.78
N ALA A 14 -10.27 -6.21 15.03
CA ALA A 14 -9.17 -6.32 16.00
C ALA A 14 -8.04 -7.20 15.48
N TYR A 15 -8.35 -8.34 14.86
CA TYR A 15 -7.34 -9.26 14.35
C TYR A 15 -6.49 -8.66 13.22
N LEU A 16 -7.06 -7.76 12.41
CA LEU A 16 -6.31 -7.03 11.37
C LEU A 16 -5.43 -5.95 11.99
N ARG A 17 -5.94 -5.18 12.96
CA ARG A 17 -5.14 -4.18 13.68
C ARG A 17 -3.95 -4.82 14.38
N GLU A 18 -4.16 -5.93 15.07
CA GLU A 18 -3.11 -6.65 15.79
C GLU A 18 -2.09 -7.25 14.82
N GLY A 19 -2.55 -7.85 13.70
CA GLY A 19 -1.68 -8.41 12.67
C GLY A 19 -0.80 -7.34 12.01
N VAL A 20 -1.38 -6.20 11.62
CA VAL A 20 -0.64 -5.07 11.04
C VAL A 20 0.37 -4.52 12.06
N ALA A 21 -0.04 -4.31 13.31
CA ALA A 21 0.83 -3.81 14.37
C ALA A 21 2.03 -4.73 14.61
N GLU A 22 1.84 -6.05 14.56
CA GLU A 22 2.92 -7.02 14.71
C GLU A 22 3.98 -6.86 13.61
N PHE A 23 3.59 -6.75 12.35
CA PHE A 23 4.56 -6.56 11.26
C PHE A 23 5.21 -5.17 11.27
N VAL A 24 4.47 -4.13 11.63
CA VAL A 24 5.06 -2.80 11.86
C VAL A 24 6.14 -2.85 12.94
N LYS A 25 5.89 -3.58 14.04
CA LYS A 25 6.87 -3.81 15.10
C LYS A 25 8.11 -4.56 14.58
N ARG A 26 7.91 -5.64 13.83
CA ARG A 26 9.01 -6.44 13.26
C ARG A 26 9.87 -5.65 12.27
N MET A 27 9.29 -4.64 11.62
CA MET A 27 10.00 -3.80 10.66
C MET A 27 10.93 -2.75 11.29
N ARG A 28 10.85 -2.52 12.59
CA ARG A 28 11.68 -1.50 13.27
C ARG A 28 13.18 -1.59 12.95
N PRO A 29 13.83 -2.79 13.00
CA PRO A 29 15.25 -2.90 12.66
C PRO A 29 15.55 -2.81 11.15
N TYR A 30 14.53 -2.76 10.29
CA TYR A 30 14.67 -2.79 8.82
C TYR A 30 14.26 -1.46 8.15
N GLY A 31 14.32 -0.37 8.86
CA GLY A 31 13.96 0.97 8.35
C GLY A 31 12.55 1.43 8.73
N GLY A 32 11.73 0.55 9.21
CA GLY A 32 10.39 0.85 9.72
C GLY A 32 9.30 0.96 8.66
N VAL A 33 8.07 0.85 9.11
CA VAL A 33 6.85 1.09 8.33
C VAL A 33 5.96 2.08 9.09
N THR A 34 5.52 3.12 8.40
CA THR A 34 4.54 4.07 8.90
C THR A 34 3.20 3.85 8.18
N ILE A 35 2.13 3.73 8.94
CA ILE A 35 0.76 3.62 8.38
C ILE A 35 0.05 4.96 8.56
N THR A 36 -0.44 5.52 7.47
CA THR A 36 -1.25 6.75 7.45
C THR A 36 -2.65 6.42 6.96
N GLU A 37 -3.63 6.55 7.84
CA GLU A 37 -5.03 6.31 7.54
C GLU A 37 -5.73 7.64 7.28
N LEU A 38 -6.24 7.82 6.07
CA LEU A 38 -6.97 9.02 5.65
C LEU A 38 -8.48 8.76 5.74
N ASN A 39 -9.25 9.80 5.99
CA ASN A 39 -10.69 9.67 6.11
C ASN A 39 -11.35 9.24 4.79
N GLU A 40 -12.33 8.36 4.89
CA GLU A 40 -13.24 8.04 3.80
C GLU A 40 -14.09 9.27 3.44
N SER A 41 -14.44 9.40 2.16
CA SER A 41 -15.47 10.36 1.75
C SER A 41 -16.84 9.86 2.17
N LYS A 42 -17.68 10.77 2.67
CA LYS A 42 -19.06 10.45 3.03
C LYS A 42 -19.88 10.16 1.76
N ILE A 43 -20.69 9.11 1.84
CA ILE A 43 -21.57 8.68 0.76
C ILE A 43 -22.89 8.21 1.37
N GLY A 44 -24.00 8.45 0.68
CA GLY A 44 -25.31 8.02 1.13
C GLY A 44 -25.53 6.51 1.02
N ASP A 45 -26.65 6.01 1.54
CA ASP A 45 -26.98 4.57 1.59
C ASP A 45 -27.18 3.94 0.20
N LYS A 46 -27.61 4.74 -0.78
CA LYS A 46 -27.83 4.31 -2.17
C LYS A 46 -27.09 5.22 -3.13
N PRO A 47 -25.76 5.10 -3.22
CA PRO A 47 -24.97 5.98 -4.06
C PRO A 47 -25.23 5.69 -5.54
N SER A 48 -25.34 6.77 -6.34
CA SER A 48 -25.32 6.70 -7.79
C SER A 48 -23.90 6.43 -8.31
N ASP A 49 -23.77 6.11 -9.60
CA ASP A 49 -22.46 5.97 -10.23
C ASP A 49 -21.67 7.28 -10.19
N ALA A 50 -22.35 8.42 -10.33
CA ALA A 50 -21.75 9.74 -10.20
C ALA A 50 -21.21 9.99 -8.77
N ASP A 51 -21.97 9.60 -7.75
CA ASP A 51 -21.56 9.71 -6.34
C ASP A 51 -20.29 8.89 -6.06
N ARG A 52 -20.23 7.66 -6.56
CA ARG A 52 -19.06 6.78 -6.43
C ARG A 52 -17.84 7.34 -7.12
N LYS A 53 -17.98 7.87 -8.33
CA LYS A 53 -16.89 8.54 -9.06
C LYS A 53 -16.38 9.76 -8.29
N GLN A 54 -17.27 10.55 -7.72
CA GLN A 54 -16.90 11.71 -6.90
C GLN A 54 -16.08 11.31 -5.69
N VAL A 55 -16.50 10.25 -4.97
CA VAL A 55 -15.77 9.71 -3.82
C VAL A 55 -14.37 9.26 -4.24
N VAL A 56 -14.26 8.52 -5.32
CA VAL A 56 -12.97 8.02 -5.85
C VAL A 56 -12.02 9.17 -6.18
N VAL A 57 -12.53 10.24 -6.81
CA VAL A 57 -11.74 11.45 -7.13
C VAL A 57 -11.27 12.15 -5.85
N GLU A 58 -12.15 12.40 -4.91
CA GLU A 58 -11.83 13.08 -3.64
C GLU A 58 -10.81 12.30 -2.81
N GLU A 59 -11.01 10.99 -2.68
CA GLU A 59 -10.09 10.10 -1.96
C GLU A 59 -8.74 10.03 -2.66
N GLY A 60 -8.72 9.97 -3.99
CA GLY A 60 -7.50 9.99 -4.80
C GLY A 60 -6.69 11.27 -4.58
N GLN A 61 -7.33 12.42 -4.53
CA GLN A 61 -6.67 13.70 -4.24
C GLN A 61 -6.07 13.74 -2.84
N ARG A 62 -6.77 13.22 -1.83
CA ARG A 62 -6.24 13.11 -0.46
C ARG A 62 -5.01 12.18 -0.40
N LEU A 63 -5.06 11.05 -1.09
CA LEU A 63 -3.95 10.10 -1.18
C LEU A 63 -2.73 10.76 -1.81
N LEU A 64 -2.88 11.41 -2.97
CA LEU A 64 -1.79 12.09 -3.67
C LEU A 64 -1.16 13.21 -2.82
N LYS A 65 -1.97 13.99 -2.11
CA LYS A 65 -1.49 15.06 -1.25
C LYS A 65 -0.66 14.56 -0.06
N ALA A 66 -0.93 13.34 0.38
CA ALA A 66 -0.21 12.73 1.51
C ALA A 66 1.13 12.10 1.11
N VAL A 67 1.42 11.93 -0.18
CA VAL A 67 2.65 11.32 -0.67
C VAL A 67 3.83 12.30 -0.54
N PRO A 68 4.95 11.89 0.08
CA PRO A 68 6.18 12.68 0.09
C PRO A 68 6.73 12.88 -1.33
N LYS A 69 7.24 14.09 -1.62
CA LYS A 69 7.63 14.49 -2.99
C LYS A 69 8.70 13.61 -3.64
N SER A 70 9.63 13.06 -2.87
CA SER A 70 10.77 12.27 -3.37
C SER A 70 10.57 10.76 -3.28
N ALA A 71 9.41 10.30 -2.83
CA ALA A 71 9.15 8.88 -2.61
C ALA A 71 8.92 8.11 -3.91
N TYR A 72 9.34 6.85 -3.93
CA TYR A 72 8.93 5.91 -4.95
C TYR A 72 7.52 5.38 -4.63
N THR A 73 6.59 5.59 -5.53
CA THR A 73 5.17 5.31 -5.30
C THR A 73 4.72 4.02 -5.94
N VAL A 74 4.05 3.18 -5.17
CA VAL A 74 3.44 1.91 -5.59
C VAL A 74 1.95 1.94 -5.25
N LEU A 75 1.11 1.79 -6.25
CA LEU A 75 -0.33 1.66 -6.05
C LEU A 75 -0.73 0.18 -6.03
N LEU A 76 -1.44 -0.24 -5.00
CA LEU A 76 -2.12 -1.55 -4.98
C LEU A 76 -3.34 -1.47 -5.90
N ASP A 77 -3.28 -2.19 -7.02
CA ASP A 77 -4.29 -2.17 -8.06
C ASP A 77 -4.43 -3.56 -8.66
N VAL A 78 -5.64 -4.10 -8.69
CA VAL A 78 -5.91 -5.43 -9.27
C VAL A 78 -5.48 -5.53 -10.75
N TYR A 79 -5.47 -4.42 -11.45
CA TYR A 79 -5.00 -4.31 -12.84
C TYR A 79 -3.49 -4.05 -12.96
N GLY A 80 -2.78 -4.04 -11.85
CA GLY A 80 -1.34 -3.86 -11.80
C GLY A 80 -0.58 -5.12 -12.23
N LYS A 81 0.74 -5.04 -12.18
CA LYS A 81 1.62 -6.16 -12.46
C LYS A 81 1.73 -7.08 -11.25
N THR A 82 1.56 -8.38 -11.46
CA THR A 82 1.87 -9.40 -10.45
C THR A 82 3.36 -9.70 -10.47
N ILE A 83 3.97 -9.75 -9.29
CA ILE A 83 5.38 -10.07 -9.10
C ILE A 83 5.53 -11.05 -7.93
N SER A 84 6.64 -11.78 -7.90
CA SER A 84 6.96 -12.63 -6.76
C SER A 84 7.48 -11.83 -5.56
N SER A 85 7.53 -12.45 -4.39
CA SER A 85 8.12 -11.84 -3.19
C SER A 85 9.60 -11.51 -3.40
N GLU A 86 10.34 -12.36 -4.10
CA GLU A 86 11.74 -12.14 -4.46
C GLU A 86 11.91 -10.95 -5.40
N ASN A 87 10.98 -10.78 -6.35
CA ASN A 87 11.00 -9.64 -7.25
C ASN A 87 10.68 -8.32 -6.52
N LEU A 88 9.79 -8.36 -5.52
CA LEU A 88 9.56 -7.21 -4.66
C LEU A 88 10.83 -6.86 -3.85
N ALA A 89 11.47 -7.85 -3.26
CA ALA A 89 12.73 -7.66 -2.54
C ALA A 89 13.83 -7.09 -3.44
N SER A 90 13.98 -7.61 -4.65
CA SER A 90 14.94 -7.09 -5.64
C SER A 90 14.63 -5.65 -6.04
N MET A 91 13.36 -5.30 -6.20
CA MET A 91 12.94 -3.92 -6.49
C MET A 91 13.35 -2.98 -5.35
N VAL A 92 13.11 -3.36 -4.10
CA VAL A 92 13.51 -2.56 -2.92
C VAL A 92 15.03 -2.35 -2.91
N SER A 93 15.80 -3.44 -3.06
CA SER A 93 17.27 -3.37 -3.07
C SER A 93 17.80 -2.46 -4.18
N LYS A 94 17.24 -2.56 -5.39
CA LYS A 94 17.62 -1.70 -6.51
C LYS A 94 17.32 -0.23 -6.23
N LEU A 95 16.16 0.09 -5.69
CA LEU A 95 15.80 1.46 -5.33
C LEU A 95 16.73 2.05 -4.28
N GLU A 96 17.16 1.25 -3.30
CA GLU A 96 18.15 1.67 -2.31
C GLU A 96 19.52 2.00 -2.96
N VAL A 97 19.96 1.16 -3.88
CA VAL A 97 21.20 1.41 -4.66
C VAL A 97 21.07 2.69 -5.49
N ASP A 98 19.89 2.95 -6.06
CA ASP A 98 19.60 4.17 -6.83
C ASP A 98 19.42 5.42 -5.94
N GLY A 99 19.62 5.30 -4.62
CA GLY A 99 19.55 6.43 -3.67
C GLY A 99 18.14 6.81 -3.22
N ILE A 100 17.15 5.97 -3.49
CA ILE A 100 15.77 6.20 -3.02
C ILE A 100 15.67 5.78 -1.54
N SER A 101 15.27 6.70 -0.69
CA SER A 101 15.17 6.50 0.75
C SER A 101 13.78 6.13 1.24
N ASP A 102 12.75 6.48 0.46
CA ASP A 102 11.35 6.34 0.85
C ASP A 102 10.53 5.63 -0.22
N MET A 103 9.82 4.59 0.18
CA MET A 103 8.88 3.84 -0.68
C MET A 103 7.48 3.94 -0.08
N VAL A 104 6.54 4.41 -0.90
CA VAL A 104 5.15 4.62 -0.49
C VAL A 104 4.25 3.63 -1.20
N PHE A 105 3.51 2.85 -0.44
CA PHE A 105 2.43 2.01 -0.93
C PHE A 105 1.09 2.71 -0.69
N ILE A 106 0.26 2.76 -1.73
CA ILE A 106 -1.03 3.43 -1.69
C ILE A 106 -2.14 2.39 -1.84
N ILE A 107 -3.10 2.42 -0.93
CA ILE A 107 -4.28 1.55 -0.95
C ILE A 107 -5.52 2.44 -1.02
N GLY A 108 -6.31 2.29 -2.08
CA GLY A 108 -7.56 3.01 -2.26
C GLY A 108 -8.67 2.56 -1.32
N GLY A 109 -9.81 3.22 -1.42
CA GLY A 109 -11.01 2.90 -0.66
C GLY A 109 -11.90 1.84 -1.32
N ALA A 110 -13.12 1.72 -0.80
CA ALA A 110 -14.06 0.67 -1.19
C ALA A 110 -14.51 0.71 -2.66
N PHE A 111 -14.52 1.89 -3.28
CA PHE A 111 -14.94 2.07 -4.67
C PHE A 111 -13.79 2.11 -5.68
N GLY A 112 -12.57 1.80 -5.24
CA GLY A 112 -11.40 1.74 -6.09
C GLY A 112 -10.58 3.03 -6.12
N VAL A 113 -9.86 3.23 -7.20
CA VAL A 113 -8.88 4.31 -7.36
C VAL A 113 -9.18 5.14 -8.60
N SER A 114 -8.84 6.43 -8.55
CA SER A 114 -9.02 7.36 -9.67
C SER A 114 -8.00 7.15 -10.78
N ASP A 115 -8.36 7.56 -12.00
CA ASP A 115 -7.42 7.54 -13.14
C ASP A 115 -6.23 8.47 -12.91
N GLU A 116 -6.46 9.62 -12.27
CA GLU A 116 -5.39 10.55 -11.89
C GLU A 116 -4.37 9.86 -10.96
N LEU A 117 -4.84 9.14 -9.93
CA LEU A 117 -3.97 8.41 -9.02
C LEU A 117 -3.17 7.32 -9.76
N ARG A 118 -3.83 6.54 -10.63
CA ARG A 118 -3.16 5.50 -11.42
C ARG A 118 -2.06 6.05 -12.30
N SER A 119 -2.28 7.19 -12.94
CA SER A 119 -1.29 7.81 -13.83
C SER A 119 -0.15 8.52 -13.09
N SER A 120 -0.34 8.82 -11.81
CA SER A 120 0.62 9.58 -11.00
C SER A 120 1.65 8.71 -10.29
N VAL A 121 1.45 7.39 -10.21
CA VAL A 121 2.34 6.48 -9.48
C VAL A 121 3.43 5.88 -10.38
N LYS A 122 4.54 5.49 -9.76
CA LYS A 122 5.67 4.87 -10.47
C LYS A 122 5.43 3.41 -10.81
N PHE A 123 4.70 2.69 -9.98
CA PHE A 123 4.43 1.26 -10.17
C PHE A 123 3.02 0.91 -9.70
N LYS A 124 2.37 0.02 -10.42
CA LYS A 124 1.08 -0.55 -10.04
C LYS A 124 1.28 -2.03 -9.74
N LEU A 125 1.03 -2.42 -8.51
CA LEU A 125 1.22 -3.77 -7.99
C LEU A 125 -0.11 -4.47 -7.80
N SER A 126 -0.26 -5.65 -8.37
CA SER A 126 -1.37 -6.56 -8.11
C SER A 126 -0.88 -7.77 -7.29
N PHE A 127 -1.57 -8.09 -6.21
CA PHE A 127 -1.31 -9.32 -5.46
C PHE A 127 -1.92 -10.54 -6.14
N SER A 128 -3.01 -10.36 -6.89
CA SER A 128 -3.74 -11.45 -7.54
C SER A 128 -4.78 -10.87 -8.51
N PRO A 129 -5.20 -11.63 -9.53
CA PRO A 129 -6.43 -11.33 -10.27
C PRO A 129 -7.70 -11.36 -9.40
N MET A 130 -7.66 -12.05 -8.26
CA MET A 130 -8.72 -12.02 -7.27
C MET A 130 -8.72 -10.69 -6.52
N THR A 131 -9.91 -10.20 -6.15
CA THR A 131 -10.04 -8.99 -5.34
C THR A 131 -10.06 -9.34 -3.86
N PHE A 132 -9.42 -8.49 -3.07
CA PHE A 132 -9.42 -8.56 -1.60
C PHE A 132 -10.04 -7.29 -1.04
N THR A 133 -10.58 -7.37 0.18
CA THR A 133 -10.97 -6.14 0.87
C THR A 133 -9.74 -5.25 1.09
N HIS A 134 -9.92 -3.94 1.01
CA HIS A 134 -8.85 -2.98 1.26
C HIS A 134 -8.25 -3.07 2.69
N GLN A 135 -8.97 -3.69 3.61
CA GLN A 135 -8.49 -3.94 4.98
C GLN A 135 -7.54 -5.15 5.06
N ILE A 136 -7.92 -6.29 4.43
CA ILE A 136 -7.06 -7.49 4.37
C ILE A 136 -5.78 -7.22 3.58
N VAL A 137 -5.87 -6.50 2.47
CA VAL A 137 -4.70 -6.11 1.65
C VAL A 137 -3.66 -5.40 2.48
N ARG A 138 -4.07 -4.59 3.46
CA ARG A 138 -3.15 -3.88 4.34
C ARG A 138 -2.28 -4.83 5.16
N LEU A 139 -2.87 -5.90 5.70
CA LEU A 139 -2.12 -6.94 6.42
C LEU A 139 -1.19 -7.71 5.49
N LEU A 140 -1.68 -8.13 4.32
CA LEU A 140 -0.86 -8.83 3.33
C LEU A 140 0.33 -7.98 2.87
N LEU A 141 0.11 -6.69 2.69
CA LEU A 141 1.16 -5.77 2.26
C LEU A 141 2.27 -5.62 3.30
N VAL A 142 1.94 -5.36 4.56
CA VAL A 142 2.97 -5.21 5.60
C VAL A 142 3.73 -6.50 5.84
N GLU A 143 3.10 -7.67 5.66
CA GLU A 143 3.78 -8.95 5.68
C GLU A 143 4.78 -9.05 4.52
N GLN A 144 4.40 -8.69 3.30
CA GLN A 144 5.29 -8.72 2.13
C GLN A 144 6.44 -7.71 2.25
N ILE A 145 6.22 -6.56 2.84
CA ILE A 145 7.30 -5.60 3.14
C ILE A 145 8.31 -6.24 4.11
N TYR A 146 7.84 -6.87 5.18
CA TYR A 146 8.70 -7.58 6.11
C TYR A 146 9.44 -8.74 5.44
N ARG A 147 8.76 -9.55 4.62
CA ARG A 147 9.36 -10.64 3.85
C ARG A 147 10.47 -10.14 2.93
N SER A 148 10.26 -9.03 2.24
CA SER A 148 11.29 -8.44 1.37
C SER A 148 12.54 -8.02 2.14
N ALA A 149 12.37 -7.47 3.35
CA ALA A 149 13.49 -7.12 4.23
C ALA A 149 14.28 -8.35 4.67
N LYS A 150 13.60 -9.44 5.01
CA LYS A 150 14.24 -10.72 5.39
C LYS A 150 15.01 -11.33 4.21
N ILE A 151 14.43 -11.34 3.03
CA ILE A 151 15.09 -11.82 1.80
C ILE A 151 16.38 -11.00 1.54
N ASN A 152 16.29 -9.68 1.56
CA ASN A 152 17.43 -8.80 1.26
C ASN A 152 18.58 -8.90 2.27
N ARG A 153 18.30 -9.37 3.48
CA ARG A 153 19.31 -9.62 4.52
C ARG A 153 19.75 -11.09 4.62
N ASN A 154 19.26 -11.94 3.75
CA ASN A 154 19.50 -13.40 3.79
C ASN A 154 19.16 -14.02 5.16
N GLU A 155 18.12 -13.50 5.80
CA GLU A 155 17.64 -13.99 7.08
C GLU A 155 16.51 -15.00 6.90
N PRO A 156 16.39 -16.04 7.79
CA PRO A 156 15.34 -17.04 7.71
C PRO A 156 13.95 -16.44 7.88
N TYR A 157 13.09 -16.63 6.93
CA TYR A 157 11.65 -16.32 6.94
C TYR A 157 10.96 -16.81 5.66
N HIS A 158 11.60 -16.54 4.52
CA HIS A 158 11.11 -16.99 3.22
C HIS A 158 11.76 -18.34 2.88
N TRP A 159 10.95 -19.38 2.77
CA TRP A 159 11.38 -20.76 2.53
C TRP A 159 11.05 -21.21 1.10
#